data_ed98c25630bb89f7670be0138c065826
#
_entry.id   ed98c25630bb89f7670be0138c065826
#
_cell.length_a   1.000
_cell.length_b   1.000
_cell.length_c   1.000
_cell.angle_alpha   90.00
_cell.angle_beta   90.00
_cell.angle_gamma   90.00
#
_symmetry.space_group_name_H-M   'P 1'
#
loop_
_entity.id
_entity.type
_entity.pdbx_description
1 polymer ?
#
loop_
_entity_poly.entity_id
_entity_poly.type
_entity_poly.pdbx_seq_one_letter_code
_entity_poly.pdbx_strand_id
1 'polypeptide(L)' 'MESNARYYERRAAEELRAAARAITPEARERRRALAELFASKAAECGGGAPAPVDRSLIAAAAAA' A
#
# COMPACT_ATOMS: atom_id res chain seq x y z
N MET A 1 -3.07 -21.78 3.74
CA MET A 1 -2.60 -20.70 4.61
C MET A 1 -2.09 -19.55 3.77
N GLU A 2 -2.46 -18.36 4.14
CA GLU A 2 -2.12 -17.16 3.39
C GLU A 2 -0.67 -16.79 3.63
N SER A 3 0.06 -16.41 2.57
CA SER A 3 1.42 -15.94 2.74
C SER A 3 1.40 -14.55 3.38
N ASN A 4 2.56 -14.14 3.92
CA ASN A 4 2.66 -12.81 4.52
C ASN A 4 2.36 -11.71 3.49
N ALA A 5 2.89 -11.86 2.28
CA ALA A 5 2.64 -10.89 1.24
C ALA A 5 1.15 -10.77 0.95
N ARG A 6 0.48 -11.89 0.81
CA ARG A 6 -0.95 -11.90 0.55
C ARG A 6 -1.73 -11.28 1.69
N TYR A 7 -1.34 -11.59 2.91
CA TYR A 7 -1.98 -11.02 4.08
C TYR A 7 -1.89 -9.50 4.05
N TYR A 8 -0.69 -8.97 3.81
CA TYR A 8 -0.52 -7.52 3.79
C TYR A 8 -1.24 -6.86 2.62
N GLU A 9 -1.26 -7.53 1.46
CA GLU A 9 -2.01 -7.00 0.32
C GLU A 9 -3.49 -6.90 0.65
N ARG A 10 -4.04 -7.91 1.28
CA ARG A 10 -5.44 -7.91 1.67
C ARG A 10 -5.71 -6.81 2.69
N ARG A 11 -4.82 -6.66 3.66
CA ARG A 11 -5.00 -5.62 4.66
C ARG A 11 -4.93 -4.23 4.03
N ALA A 12 -4.02 -4.03 3.08
CA ALA A 12 -3.93 -2.75 2.39
C ALA A 12 -5.23 -2.43 1.67
N ALA A 13 -5.80 -3.42 0.99
CA ALA A 13 -7.06 -3.22 0.28
C ALA A 13 -8.18 -2.89 1.24
N GLU A 14 -8.21 -3.56 2.39
CA GLU A 14 -9.23 -3.30 3.41
C GLU A 14 -9.13 -1.87 3.93
N GLU A 15 -7.92 -1.39 4.16
CA GLU A 15 -7.74 -0.04 4.66
C GLU A 15 -8.13 1.00 3.61
N LEU A 16 -7.87 0.72 2.34
CA LEU A 16 -8.30 1.63 1.28
C LEU A 16 -9.82 1.71 1.21
N ARG A 17 -10.49 0.58 1.35
CA ARG A 17 -11.95 0.59 1.38
C ARG A 17 -12.48 1.35 2.58
N ALA A 18 -11.83 1.18 3.72
CA ALA A 18 -12.22 1.91 4.91
C ALA A 18 -12.00 3.41 4.72
N ALA A 19 -10.91 3.79 4.04
CA ALA A 19 -10.65 5.18 3.75
C ALA A 19 -11.77 5.78 2.89
N ALA A 20 -12.24 5.01 1.92
CA ALA A 20 -13.30 5.48 1.04
C ALA A 20 -14.61 5.74 1.81
N ARG A 21 -14.80 5.02 2.92
CA ARG A 21 -16.01 5.18 3.73
C ARG A 21 -15.82 6.11 4.91
N ALA A 22 -14.60 6.57 5.13
CA ALA A 22 -14.34 7.46 6.26
C ALA A 22 -15.04 8.80 6.05
N ILE A 23 -15.65 9.29 7.11
CA ILE A 23 -16.44 10.52 7.05
C ILE A 23 -15.54 11.74 7.14
N THR A 24 -14.52 11.69 7.99
CA THR A 24 -13.67 12.86 8.21
C THR A 24 -12.38 12.74 7.39
N PRO A 25 -11.80 13.88 7.00
CA PRO A 25 -10.52 13.87 6.30
C PRO A 25 -9.41 13.24 7.12
N GLU A 26 -9.40 13.48 8.42
CA GLU A 26 -8.37 12.92 9.29
C GLU A 26 -8.43 11.39 9.30
N ALA A 27 -9.64 10.85 9.41
CA ALA A 27 -9.80 9.39 9.40
C ALA A 27 -9.39 8.83 8.05
N ARG A 28 -9.74 9.53 6.97
CA ARG A 28 -9.39 9.09 5.63
C ARG A 28 -7.88 9.04 5.44
N GLU A 29 -7.19 10.08 5.90
CA GLU A 29 -5.74 10.13 5.77
C GLU A 29 -5.08 9.05 6.60
N ARG A 30 -5.60 8.80 7.80
CA ARG A 30 -5.06 7.77 8.67
C ARG A 30 -5.20 6.40 8.02
N ARG A 31 -6.35 6.12 7.43
CA ARG A 31 -6.55 4.84 6.75
C ARG A 31 -5.67 4.69 5.54
N ARG A 32 -5.47 5.77 4.78
CA ARG A 32 -4.56 5.73 3.65
C ARG A 32 -3.13 5.46 4.08
N ALA A 33 -2.70 6.08 5.16
CA ALA A 33 -1.36 5.85 5.68
C ALA A 33 -1.18 4.38 6.06
N LEU A 34 -2.19 3.79 6.68
CA LEU A 34 -2.15 2.37 7.02
C LEU A 34 -2.09 1.51 5.76
N ALA A 35 -2.87 1.88 4.74
CA ALA A 35 -2.85 1.13 3.50
C ALA A 35 -1.46 1.16 2.86
N GLU A 36 -0.81 2.31 2.88
CA GLU A 36 0.53 2.41 2.32
C GLU A 36 1.53 1.60 3.12
N LEU A 37 1.38 1.60 4.43
CA LEU A 37 2.26 0.81 5.29
C LEU A 37 2.11 -0.68 4.96
N PHE A 38 0.88 -1.17 4.86
CA PHE A 38 0.65 -2.56 4.54
C PHE A 38 1.13 -2.89 3.13
N ALA A 39 0.94 -1.99 2.18
CA ALA A 39 1.42 -2.20 0.82
C ALA A 39 2.95 -2.30 0.80
N SER A 40 3.63 -1.46 1.56
CA SER A 40 5.08 -1.55 1.67
C SER A 40 5.51 -2.86 2.29
N LYS A 41 4.80 -3.30 3.31
CA LYS A 41 5.09 -4.59 3.94
C LYS A 41 4.90 -5.73 2.95
N ALA A 42 3.85 -5.65 2.14
CA ALA A 42 3.60 -6.67 1.13
C ALA A 42 4.74 -6.73 0.13
N ALA A 43 5.23 -5.58 -0.29
CA ALA A 43 6.34 -5.53 -1.22
C ALA A 43 7.60 -6.14 -0.63
N GLU A 44 7.86 -5.87 0.65
CA GLU A 44 9.01 -6.45 1.33
C GLU A 44 8.89 -7.97 1.43
N CYS A 45 7.69 -8.44 1.76
CA CYS A 45 7.45 -9.87 1.92
C CYS A 45 7.32 -10.58 0.58
N GLY A 46 7.07 -9.83 -0.47
CA GLY A 46 6.90 -10.38 -1.81
C GLY A 46 8.17 -10.93 -2.41
N GLY A 47 9.19 -11.11 -1.59
CA GLY A 47 10.34 -11.89 -1.98
C GLY A 47 11.17 -11.28 -3.08
N GLY A 48 11.87 -10.21 -2.78
CA GLY A 48 12.86 -9.72 -3.69
C GLY A 48 12.34 -9.16 -5.00
N ALA A 49 11.09 -8.82 -5.03
CA ALA A 49 10.60 -8.12 -6.20
C ALA A 49 11.38 -6.83 -6.36
N PRO A 50 11.76 -6.47 -7.59
CA PRO A 50 12.49 -5.22 -7.83
C PRO A 50 11.60 -4.00 -7.77
N ALA A 51 10.60 -4.04 -6.94
CA ALA A 51 9.62 -3.00 -6.82
C ALA A 51 10.22 -1.61 -6.55
N PRO A 52 11.26 -1.49 -5.71
CA PRO A 52 11.84 -0.16 -5.47
C PRO A 52 12.30 0.53 -6.74
N VAL A 53 12.87 -0.22 -7.68
CA VAL A 53 13.32 0.35 -8.95
C VAL A 53 12.14 0.86 -9.75
N ASP A 54 11.10 0.03 -9.83
CA ASP A 54 9.91 0.41 -10.57
C ASP A 54 9.27 1.66 -10.00
N ARG A 55 9.24 1.75 -8.70
CA ARG A 55 8.65 2.91 -8.05
C ARG A 55 9.44 4.18 -8.41
N SER A 56 10.75 4.08 -8.45
CA SER A 56 11.58 5.22 -8.83
C SER A 56 11.29 5.66 -10.25
N LEU A 57 11.14 4.71 -11.15
CA LEU A 57 10.82 5.01 -12.55
C LEU A 57 9.46 5.67 -12.66
N ILE A 58 8.49 5.18 -11.92
CA ILE A 58 7.15 5.75 -11.94
C ILE A 58 7.18 7.19 -11.43
N ALA A 59 7.89 7.41 -10.34
CA ALA A 59 8.01 8.74 -9.76
C ALA A 59 8.68 9.71 -10.73
N ALA A 60 9.74 9.25 -11.40
CA ALA A 60 10.44 10.08 -12.36
C ALA A 60 9.54 10.43 -13.54
N ALA A 61 8.80 9.45 -14.03
CA ALA A 61 7.89 9.67 -15.14
C ALA A 61 6.77 10.65 -14.74
N ALA A 62 6.29 10.53 -13.54
CA ALA A 62 5.24 11.41 -13.06
C ALA A 62 5.74 12.84 -12.89
N ALA A 63 7.00 12.98 -12.51
CA ALA A 63 7.61 14.30 -12.32
C ALA A 63 7.92 14.99 -13.65
N ALA A 64 8.12 14.19 -14.66
CA ALA A 64 8.40 14.73 -15.99
C ALA A 64 7.12 15.22 -16.63
#